data_144b7b3fa350ad6e2f58fc05bd960dce
#
_entry.id   144b7b3fa350ad6e2f58fc05bd960dce
#
_cell.length_a   1.000
_cell.length_b   1.000
_cell.length_c   1.000
_cell.angle_alpha   90.00
_cell.angle_beta   90.00
_cell.angle_gamma   90.00
#
_symmetry.space_group_name_H-M   'P 1'
#
loop_
_entity.id
_entity.type
_entity.pdbx_description
1 polymer ?
#
loop_
_entity_poly.entity_id
_entity_poly.type
_entity_poly.pdbx_seq_one_letter_code
_entity_poly.pdbx_strand_id
1 'polypeptide(L)'
;MGYDFDRVIERRGSLCIKYDFAKERGRAEDVLPLWVADMDFQTAPEVLERLHGVVSHGIFGYSEGKDAYFKAVSTWYQKHFGWETERNWLVKTPGVVFAIAAAIRAFTKEGEAVLLQQPVYYPFAEAIRDNRRRLVNNPLKLTDGHYEIDFEDFEEKIIVNEVKLFLLCSPHNPVGRVWKKWELERIGEICLKHGVLVISDEIHSDFTYPGHTHLVFASLRKEFAENCIICTAPSKTFNLAGLQVSNIFIPNKELRQRFRKAVAQTGYSQVNLMGLAATQAAYETGEEWLAELKGYLGGNLEFVRTFLGERLPEIKLTEPEGTYLLWLDFRQLGLTEEEREELLVKKAKLWLDSGAIFGAGGEGFERINIACPKSTLRQALGQLEAAVRERPLAIDN
;
A
#
# COMPACT_ATOMS: atom_id res chain seq x y z
N MET A 1 -14.99 4.93 25.81
CA MET A 1 -14.61 3.50 25.81
C MET A 1 -13.69 3.32 24.61
N GLY A 2 -12.49 2.75 24.79
CA GLY A 2 -11.54 2.54 23.69
C GLY A 2 -12.06 1.48 22.69
N TYR A 3 -11.49 1.47 21.49
CA TYR A 3 -11.81 0.49 20.45
C TYR A 3 -11.13 -0.86 20.79
N ASP A 4 -11.85 -1.98 20.58
CA ASP A 4 -11.35 -3.33 20.90
C ASP A 4 -10.62 -3.95 19.70
N PHE A 5 -9.32 -3.68 19.57
CA PHE A 5 -8.45 -4.30 18.56
C PHE A 5 -7.93 -5.69 18.96
N ASP A 6 -8.16 -6.15 20.19
CA ASP A 6 -7.80 -7.51 20.61
C ASP A 6 -8.88 -8.54 20.21
N ARG A 7 -10.06 -8.09 19.83
CA ARG A 7 -11.16 -8.95 19.41
C ARG A 7 -10.81 -9.68 18.11
N VAL A 8 -10.76 -11.00 18.17
CA VAL A 8 -10.64 -11.84 16.97
C VAL A 8 -12.00 -11.93 16.29
N ILE A 9 -12.05 -11.54 15.02
CA ILE A 9 -13.26 -11.56 14.21
C ILE A 9 -13.11 -12.69 13.19
N GLU A 10 -14.05 -13.64 13.17
CA GLU A 10 -14.06 -14.69 12.15
C GLU A 10 -14.40 -14.07 10.77
N ARG A 11 -13.51 -14.30 9.82
CA ARG A 11 -13.63 -13.77 8.47
C ARG A 11 -13.94 -14.83 7.42
N ARG A 12 -13.91 -16.11 7.79
CA ARG A 12 -14.32 -17.19 6.88
C ARG A 12 -15.81 -17.13 6.64
N GLY A 13 -16.22 -17.41 5.40
CA GLY A 13 -17.62 -17.29 4.97
C GLY A 13 -18.09 -15.86 4.68
N SER A 14 -17.19 -14.88 4.66
CA SER A 14 -17.50 -13.47 4.37
C SER A 14 -17.13 -13.02 2.93
N LEU A 15 -16.77 -13.95 2.06
CA LEU A 15 -16.23 -13.73 0.72
C LEU A 15 -14.87 -13.00 0.75
N CYS A 16 -14.16 -13.12 1.84
CA CYS A 16 -12.88 -12.46 2.07
C CYS A 16 -11.76 -13.15 1.28
N ILE A 17 -11.12 -12.45 0.36
CA ILE A 17 -10.01 -12.98 -0.44
C ILE A 17 -8.89 -13.53 0.45
N LYS A 18 -8.64 -12.92 1.59
CA LYS A 18 -7.58 -13.29 2.53
C LYS A 18 -7.81 -14.67 3.14
N TYR A 19 -9.07 -15.05 3.44
CA TYR A 19 -9.42 -16.28 4.17
C TYR A 19 -10.16 -17.33 3.34
N ASP A 20 -11.07 -16.91 2.45
CA ASP A 20 -12.02 -17.84 1.82
C ASP A 20 -11.49 -18.46 0.51
N PHE A 21 -10.38 -17.97 -0.03
CA PHE A 21 -9.85 -18.36 -1.34
C PHE A 21 -8.48 -19.05 -1.26
N ALA A 22 -8.16 -19.66 -0.13
CA ALA A 22 -6.89 -20.35 0.05
C ALA A 22 -6.73 -21.51 -0.96
N LYS A 23 -7.77 -22.35 -1.09
CA LYS A 23 -7.79 -23.50 -1.99
C LYS A 23 -7.62 -23.12 -3.46
N GLU A 24 -8.36 -22.11 -3.93
CA GLU A 24 -8.29 -21.60 -5.30
C GLU A 24 -6.91 -21.02 -5.64
N ARG A 25 -6.16 -20.61 -4.60
CA ARG A 25 -4.79 -20.10 -4.70
C ARG A 25 -3.73 -21.15 -4.38
N GLY A 26 -4.10 -22.45 -4.34
CA GLY A 26 -3.18 -23.57 -4.11
C GLY A 26 -2.64 -23.66 -2.67
N ARG A 27 -3.37 -23.09 -1.70
CA ARG A 27 -3.03 -23.17 -0.27
C ARG A 27 -3.95 -24.13 0.48
N ALA A 28 -3.46 -24.69 1.58
CA ALA A 28 -4.31 -25.45 2.50
C ALA A 28 -5.28 -24.51 3.23
N GLU A 29 -6.46 -25.02 3.59
CA GLU A 29 -7.50 -24.21 4.26
C GLU A 29 -7.14 -23.85 5.71
N ASP A 30 -6.18 -24.58 6.30
CA ASP A 30 -5.72 -24.42 7.68
C ASP A 30 -4.57 -23.40 7.85
N VAL A 31 -4.13 -22.74 6.77
CA VAL A 31 -3.10 -21.72 6.86
C VAL A 31 -3.64 -20.46 7.53
N LEU A 32 -2.80 -19.80 8.33
CA LEU A 32 -3.08 -18.47 8.90
C LEU A 32 -2.61 -17.39 7.91
N PRO A 33 -3.53 -16.63 7.29
CA PRO A 33 -3.15 -15.69 6.26
C PRO A 33 -2.80 -14.31 6.83
N LEU A 34 -1.59 -13.85 6.57
CA LEU A 34 -1.09 -12.51 6.90
C LEU A 34 -0.48 -11.81 5.67
N TRP A 35 -0.98 -12.15 4.47
CA TRP A 35 -0.47 -11.68 3.19
C TRP A 35 -1.18 -10.42 2.64
N VAL A 36 -2.52 -10.40 2.60
CA VAL A 36 -3.28 -9.26 2.07
C VAL A 36 -3.13 -8.05 2.95
N ALA A 37 -2.97 -6.88 2.33
CA ALA A 37 -2.86 -5.59 3.01
C ALA A 37 -4.24 -5.00 3.38
N ASP A 38 -5.17 -5.81 3.88
CA ASP A 38 -6.37 -5.40 4.61
C ASP A 38 -6.21 -5.74 6.10
N MET A 39 -7.03 -5.17 6.96
CA MET A 39 -6.92 -5.37 8.41
C MET A 39 -7.93 -6.42 8.91
N ASP A 40 -7.60 -7.09 10.00
CA ASP A 40 -8.53 -7.98 10.71
C ASP A 40 -9.31 -7.23 11.82
N PHE A 41 -9.49 -5.93 11.65
CA PHE A 41 -10.25 -5.05 12.54
C PHE A 41 -11.50 -4.51 11.84
N GLN A 42 -12.56 -4.28 12.61
CA GLN A 42 -13.68 -3.49 12.10
C GLN A 42 -13.24 -2.06 11.83
N THR A 43 -13.81 -1.45 10.81
CA THR A 43 -13.68 0.01 10.60
C THR A 43 -14.31 0.79 11.74
N ALA A 44 -14.11 2.11 11.78
CA ALA A 44 -14.67 2.97 12.81
C ALA A 44 -16.20 2.79 12.96
N PRO A 45 -16.73 2.75 14.19
CA PRO A 45 -18.17 2.54 14.42
C PRO A 45 -19.05 3.53 13.69
N GLU A 46 -18.63 4.79 13.57
CA GLU A 46 -19.39 5.84 12.89
C GLU A 46 -19.50 5.59 11.39
N VAL A 47 -18.49 4.93 10.80
CA VAL A 47 -18.55 4.47 9.41
C VAL A 47 -19.61 3.37 9.27
N LEU A 48 -19.66 2.42 10.21
CA LEU A 48 -20.66 1.35 10.21
C LEU A 48 -22.07 1.93 10.38
N GLU A 49 -22.26 2.88 11.30
CA GLU A 49 -23.54 3.57 11.50
C GLU A 49 -24.00 4.27 10.22
N ARG A 50 -23.09 4.97 9.54
CA ARG A 50 -23.38 5.62 8.25
C ARG A 50 -23.81 4.61 7.19
N LEU A 51 -23.13 3.47 7.09
CA LEU A 51 -23.46 2.41 6.16
C LEU A 51 -24.82 1.76 6.49
N HIS A 52 -25.11 1.52 7.76
CA HIS A 52 -26.44 1.06 8.20
C HIS A 52 -27.55 2.03 7.78
N GLY A 53 -27.32 3.33 7.90
CA GLY A 53 -28.26 4.35 7.42
C GLY A 53 -28.54 4.24 5.91
N VAL A 54 -27.50 4.02 5.10
CA VAL A 54 -27.64 3.82 3.65
C VAL A 54 -28.44 2.55 3.34
N VAL A 55 -28.16 1.44 4.02
CA VAL A 55 -28.88 0.17 3.86
C VAL A 55 -30.33 0.31 4.28
N SER A 56 -30.61 0.96 5.41
CA SER A 56 -31.98 1.17 5.93
C SER A 56 -32.80 2.05 5.00
N HIS A 57 -32.19 3.02 4.30
CA HIS A 57 -32.87 3.81 3.28
C HIS A 57 -33.33 2.95 2.07
N GLY A 58 -32.56 1.92 1.70
CA GLY A 58 -32.94 0.86 0.78
C GLY A 58 -33.03 1.25 -0.70
N ILE A 59 -32.61 2.47 -1.11
CA ILE A 59 -32.60 2.90 -2.51
C ILE A 59 -31.14 3.10 -2.97
N PHE A 60 -30.67 2.20 -3.83
CA PHE A 60 -29.28 2.17 -4.33
C PHE A 60 -29.20 2.75 -5.75
N GLY A 61 -29.72 3.98 -5.92
CA GLY A 61 -29.69 4.69 -7.20
C GLY A 61 -28.33 5.29 -7.52
N TYR A 62 -28.24 5.94 -8.69
CA TYR A 62 -27.03 6.66 -9.11
C TYR A 62 -26.70 7.75 -8.09
N SER A 63 -25.44 7.81 -7.69
CA SER A 63 -24.99 8.66 -6.60
C SER A 63 -23.71 9.39 -6.94
N GLU A 64 -23.54 10.60 -6.41
CA GLU A 64 -22.36 11.43 -6.59
C GLU A 64 -22.02 12.14 -5.27
N GLY A 65 -20.73 12.27 -4.97
CA GLY A 65 -20.25 13.04 -3.82
C GLY A 65 -20.45 14.54 -4.03
N LYS A 66 -21.10 15.20 -3.04
CA LYS A 66 -21.30 16.65 -3.03
C LYS A 66 -20.14 17.39 -2.34
N ASP A 67 -20.34 18.67 -2.06
CA ASP A 67 -19.36 19.54 -1.40
C ASP A 67 -18.91 19.01 -0.04
N ALA A 68 -19.83 18.38 0.71
CA ALA A 68 -19.49 17.75 1.98
C ALA A 68 -18.46 16.63 1.85
N TYR A 69 -18.58 15.79 0.80
CA TYR A 69 -17.58 14.76 0.51
C TYR A 69 -16.18 15.37 0.26
N PHE A 70 -16.11 16.37 -0.62
CA PHE A 70 -14.84 17.04 -0.89
C PHE A 70 -14.30 17.71 0.38
N LYS A 71 -15.16 18.38 1.15
CA LYS A 71 -14.75 19.04 2.39
C LYS A 71 -14.17 18.04 3.39
N ALA A 72 -14.78 16.87 3.55
CA ALA A 72 -14.27 15.81 4.44
C ALA A 72 -12.85 15.39 4.02
N VAL A 73 -12.66 15.07 2.73
CA VAL A 73 -11.35 14.66 2.18
C VAL A 73 -10.33 15.80 2.29
N SER A 74 -10.67 17.01 1.87
CA SER A 74 -9.78 18.18 1.89
C SER A 74 -9.35 18.55 3.30
N THR A 75 -10.29 18.55 4.26
CA THR A 75 -9.99 18.84 5.66
C THR A 75 -9.02 17.82 6.26
N TRP A 76 -9.18 16.52 5.89
CA TRP A 76 -8.25 15.47 6.31
C TRP A 76 -6.82 15.76 5.84
N TYR A 77 -6.64 16.03 4.55
CA TYR A 77 -5.30 16.28 3.98
C TYR A 77 -4.68 17.56 4.51
N GLN A 78 -5.47 18.62 4.70
CA GLN A 78 -4.98 19.84 5.32
C GLN A 78 -4.54 19.62 6.76
N LYS A 79 -5.34 18.91 7.56
CA LYS A 79 -5.07 18.67 8.98
C LYS A 79 -3.86 17.76 9.20
N HIS A 80 -3.77 16.65 8.46
CA HIS A 80 -2.77 15.62 8.69
C HIS A 80 -1.46 15.86 7.95
N PHE A 81 -1.51 16.53 6.80
CA PHE A 81 -0.35 16.71 5.92
C PHE A 81 -0.05 18.17 5.56
N GLY A 82 -0.83 19.12 6.06
CA GLY A 82 -0.67 20.55 5.75
C GLY A 82 -0.92 20.89 4.29
N TRP A 83 -1.61 20.01 3.55
CA TRP A 83 -1.83 20.17 2.12
C TRP A 83 -3.24 20.68 1.80
N GLU A 84 -3.28 21.89 1.26
CA GLU A 84 -4.53 22.50 0.78
C GLU A 84 -4.86 21.97 -0.61
N THR A 85 -6.11 21.58 -0.82
CA THR A 85 -6.59 21.02 -2.08
C THR A 85 -7.77 21.81 -2.63
N GLU A 86 -7.92 21.82 -3.95
CA GLU A 86 -9.07 22.43 -4.63
C GLU A 86 -10.06 21.34 -5.08
N ARG A 87 -11.37 21.67 -5.01
CA ARG A 87 -12.42 20.73 -5.40
C ARG A 87 -12.26 20.22 -6.84
N ASN A 88 -11.86 21.08 -7.74
CA ASN A 88 -11.72 20.74 -9.15
C ASN A 88 -10.55 19.77 -9.42
N TRP A 89 -9.57 19.67 -8.50
CA TRP A 89 -8.46 18.72 -8.62
C TRP A 89 -8.89 17.28 -8.42
N LEU A 90 -9.98 17.05 -7.68
CA LEU A 90 -10.42 15.74 -7.29
C LEU A 90 -11.10 14.97 -8.44
N VAL A 91 -10.61 13.76 -8.68
CA VAL A 91 -11.22 12.74 -9.53
C VAL A 91 -11.37 11.46 -8.72
N LYS A 92 -12.57 10.92 -8.62
CA LYS A 92 -12.84 9.68 -7.91
C LYS A 92 -12.71 8.48 -8.84
N THR A 93 -12.09 7.39 -8.37
CA THR A 93 -11.95 6.13 -9.10
C THR A 93 -12.24 4.93 -8.19
N PRO A 94 -12.47 3.70 -8.75
CA PRO A 94 -12.80 2.53 -7.95
C PRO A 94 -11.61 1.92 -7.20
N GLY A 95 -10.45 2.55 -7.26
CA GLY A 95 -9.23 2.12 -6.58
C GLY A 95 -7.99 2.76 -7.18
N VAL A 96 -6.89 2.76 -6.41
CA VAL A 96 -5.63 3.39 -6.84
C VAL A 96 -5.01 2.64 -8.02
N VAL A 97 -5.04 1.30 -8.05
CA VAL A 97 -4.51 0.52 -9.18
C VAL A 97 -5.26 0.83 -10.48
N PHE A 98 -6.59 1.00 -10.42
CA PHE A 98 -7.37 1.49 -11.56
C PHE A 98 -6.91 2.86 -12.03
N ALA A 99 -6.68 3.78 -11.08
CA ALA A 99 -6.19 5.13 -11.40
C ALA A 99 -4.80 5.11 -12.06
N ILE A 100 -3.89 4.28 -11.55
CA ILE A 100 -2.55 4.09 -12.14
C ILE A 100 -2.67 3.57 -13.57
N ALA A 101 -3.47 2.53 -13.81
CA ALA A 101 -3.70 1.99 -15.15
C ALA A 101 -4.32 3.03 -16.10
N ALA A 102 -5.27 3.83 -15.62
CA ALA A 102 -5.86 4.94 -16.40
C ALA A 102 -4.82 6.03 -16.72
N ALA A 103 -3.95 6.38 -15.77
CA ALA A 103 -2.88 7.34 -15.96
C ALA A 103 -1.83 6.83 -16.96
N ILE A 104 -1.41 5.56 -16.86
CA ILE A 104 -0.52 4.94 -17.84
C ILE A 104 -1.09 5.09 -19.26
N ARG A 105 -2.37 4.77 -19.45
CA ARG A 105 -3.04 4.93 -20.76
C ARG A 105 -3.16 6.37 -21.20
N ALA A 106 -3.42 7.29 -20.26
CA ALA A 106 -3.58 8.73 -20.57
C ALA A 106 -2.29 9.39 -21.01
N PHE A 107 -1.15 9.01 -20.44
CA PHE A 107 0.10 9.78 -20.52
C PHE A 107 1.23 9.06 -21.25
N THR A 108 1.01 7.81 -21.64
CA THR A 108 1.98 7.03 -22.43
C THR A 108 1.30 6.33 -23.60
N LYS A 109 2.10 5.96 -24.61
CA LYS A 109 1.70 5.08 -25.72
C LYS A 109 2.20 3.66 -25.49
N GLU A 110 1.65 2.69 -26.22
CA GLU A 110 2.18 1.31 -26.21
C GLU A 110 3.68 1.32 -26.59
N GLY A 111 4.47 0.53 -25.87
CA GLY A 111 5.93 0.45 -26.03
C GLY A 111 6.73 1.56 -25.33
N GLU A 112 6.10 2.67 -24.89
CA GLU A 112 6.80 3.70 -24.12
C GLU A 112 7.15 3.20 -22.71
N ALA A 113 8.20 3.78 -22.13
CA ALA A 113 8.76 3.35 -20.86
C ALA A 113 8.07 4.00 -19.66
N VAL A 114 7.79 3.19 -18.65
CA VAL A 114 7.34 3.59 -17.32
C VAL A 114 8.33 3.07 -16.29
N LEU A 115 8.81 3.94 -15.41
CA LEU A 115 9.79 3.62 -14.39
C LEU A 115 9.11 3.35 -13.05
N LEU A 116 9.66 2.39 -12.29
CA LEU A 116 9.35 2.12 -10.88
C LEU A 116 10.62 1.72 -10.13
N GLN A 117 10.51 1.53 -8.81
CA GLN A 117 11.63 1.22 -7.92
C GLN A 117 11.37 -0.06 -7.14
N GLN A 118 11.87 -1.20 -7.64
CA GLN A 118 11.72 -2.51 -6.95
C GLN A 118 12.73 -2.67 -5.80
N PRO A 119 12.38 -3.48 -4.75
CA PRO A 119 11.12 -4.20 -4.62
C PRO A 119 9.96 -3.23 -4.31
N VAL A 120 8.83 -3.40 -5.01
CA VAL A 120 7.67 -2.51 -4.89
C VAL A 120 6.37 -3.28 -5.09
N TYR A 121 5.27 -2.72 -4.66
CA TYR A 121 3.93 -3.28 -4.82
C TYR A 121 3.71 -3.81 -6.23
N TYR A 122 3.61 -5.15 -6.34
CA TYR A 122 3.64 -5.87 -7.62
C TYR A 122 2.57 -5.44 -8.64
N PRO A 123 1.34 -4.98 -8.25
CA PRO A 123 0.39 -4.48 -9.22
C PRO A 123 0.86 -3.26 -10.03
N PHE A 124 1.91 -2.56 -9.60
CA PHE A 124 2.53 -1.52 -10.45
C PHE A 124 3.15 -2.11 -11.71
N ALA A 125 3.92 -3.19 -11.54
CA ALA A 125 4.54 -3.88 -12.66
C ALA A 125 3.49 -4.52 -13.58
N GLU A 126 2.43 -5.11 -13.00
CA GLU A 126 1.29 -5.64 -13.72
C GLU A 126 0.59 -4.54 -14.53
N ALA A 127 0.25 -3.41 -13.90
CA ALA A 127 -0.40 -2.29 -14.60
C ALA A 127 0.44 -1.74 -15.76
N ILE A 128 1.77 -1.75 -15.67
CA ILE A 128 2.67 -1.36 -16.77
C ILE A 128 2.58 -2.38 -17.91
N ARG A 129 2.75 -3.68 -17.60
CA ARG A 129 2.81 -4.76 -18.59
C ARG A 129 1.47 -5.01 -19.27
N ASP A 130 0.37 -5.04 -18.51
CA ASP A 130 -0.99 -5.27 -19.01
C ASP A 130 -1.45 -4.14 -19.93
N ASN A 131 -0.94 -2.94 -19.73
CA ASN A 131 -1.16 -1.84 -20.65
C ASN A 131 -0.12 -1.76 -21.78
N ARG A 132 0.71 -2.80 -21.98
CA ARG A 132 1.74 -2.91 -23.05
C ARG A 132 2.78 -1.79 -23.03
N ARG A 133 3.15 -1.32 -21.84
CA ARG A 133 4.27 -0.40 -21.66
C ARG A 133 5.52 -1.16 -21.25
N ARG A 134 6.66 -0.59 -21.53
CA ARG A 134 7.95 -1.16 -21.14
C ARG A 134 8.28 -0.76 -19.71
N LEU A 135 8.44 -1.75 -18.85
CA LEU A 135 8.85 -1.54 -17.47
C LEU A 135 10.35 -1.23 -17.42
N VAL A 136 10.71 -0.13 -16.78
CA VAL A 136 12.08 0.23 -16.41
C VAL A 136 12.19 0.21 -14.89
N ASN A 137 13.18 -0.49 -14.37
CA ASN A 137 13.38 -0.61 -12.93
C ASN A 137 14.63 0.16 -12.50
N ASN A 138 14.50 1.07 -11.55
CA ASN A 138 15.59 1.62 -10.75
C ASN A 138 15.57 0.88 -9.40
N PRO A 139 16.36 -0.20 -9.21
CA PRO A 139 16.30 -1.00 -8.01
C PRO A 139 16.75 -0.20 -6.79
N LEU A 140 16.00 -0.32 -5.70
CA LEU A 140 16.43 0.23 -4.42
C LEU A 140 17.67 -0.52 -3.92
N LYS A 141 18.61 0.22 -3.35
CA LYS A 141 19.81 -0.34 -2.72
C LYS A 141 19.56 -0.63 -1.26
N LEU A 142 19.84 -1.85 -0.83
CA LEU A 142 19.80 -2.23 0.59
C LEU A 142 21.20 -2.07 1.19
N THR A 143 21.36 -1.08 2.06
CA THR A 143 22.60 -0.80 2.78
C THR A 143 22.34 -0.85 4.27
N ASP A 144 23.01 -1.72 5.00
CA ASP A 144 22.90 -1.87 6.47
C ASP A 144 21.44 -1.98 6.97
N GLY A 145 20.59 -2.73 6.24
CA GLY A 145 19.18 -2.93 6.57
C GLY A 145 18.26 -1.78 6.17
N HIS A 146 18.77 -0.76 5.50
CA HIS A 146 18.03 0.41 5.07
C HIS A 146 18.00 0.50 3.53
N TYR A 147 16.84 0.79 2.96
CA TYR A 147 16.68 0.93 1.51
C TYR A 147 16.87 2.38 1.06
N GLU A 148 17.65 2.58 0.02
CA GLU A 148 18.02 3.89 -0.52
C GLU A 148 17.76 3.96 -2.02
N ILE A 149 17.52 5.17 -2.53
CA ILE A 149 17.37 5.43 -3.97
C ILE A 149 18.76 5.67 -4.57
N ASP A 150 19.08 4.92 -5.64
CA ASP A 150 20.22 5.25 -6.49
C ASP A 150 19.81 6.34 -7.49
N PHE A 151 20.09 7.59 -7.16
CA PHE A 151 19.70 8.73 -7.98
C PHE A 151 20.51 8.85 -9.28
N GLU A 152 21.73 8.33 -9.34
CA GLU A 152 22.54 8.30 -10.56
C GLU A 152 21.92 7.31 -11.55
N ASP A 153 21.64 6.08 -11.11
CA ASP A 153 20.94 5.07 -11.90
C ASP A 153 19.52 5.52 -12.27
N PHE A 154 18.82 6.22 -11.38
CA PHE A 154 17.49 6.75 -11.65
C PHE A 154 17.49 7.72 -12.82
N GLU A 155 18.39 8.70 -12.82
CA GLU A 155 18.52 9.68 -13.91
C GLU A 155 19.01 9.05 -15.20
N GLU A 156 20.02 8.16 -15.13
CA GLU A 156 20.54 7.43 -16.29
C GLU A 156 19.45 6.61 -16.98
N LYS A 157 18.65 5.87 -16.21
CA LYS A 157 17.54 5.05 -16.73
C LYS A 157 16.45 5.88 -17.38
N ILE A 158 16.16 7.06 -16.85
CA ILE A 158 15.23 8.00 -17.44
C ILE A 158 15.71 8.42 -18.84
N ILE A 159 16.99 8.77 -18.96
CA ILE A 159 17.58 9.25 -20.22
C ILE A 159 17.67 8.11 -21.24
N VAL A 160 18.33 7.00 -20.86
CA VAL A 160 18.60 5.89 -21.79
C VAL A 160 17.33 5.23 -22.30
N ASN A 161 16.29 5.19 -21.46
CA ASN A 161 15.03 4.53 -21.81
C ASN A 161 13.94 5.50 -22.29
N GLU A 162 14.22 6.79 -22.35
CA GLU A 162 13.23 7.82 -22.71
C GLU A 162 11.94 7.70 -21.88
N VAL A 163 12.09 7.53 -20.56
CA VAL A 163 10.97 7.31 -19.63
C VAL A 163 9.97 8.47 -19.72
N LYS A 164 8.68 8.16 -19.79
CA LYS A 164 7.59 9.15 -19.84
C LYS A 164 6.88 9.34 -18.53
N LEU A 165 6.91 8.30 -17.67
CA LEU A 165 6.14 8.26 -16.43
C LEU A 165 6.91 7.51 -15.36
N PHE A 166 6.90 8.03 -14.13
CA PHE A 166 7.44 7.38 -12.94
C PHE A 166 6.33 7.07 -11.94
N LEU A 167 6.27 5.82 -11.46
CA LEU A 167 5.37 5.38 -10.39
C LEU A 167 6.13 5.43 -9.06
N LEU A 168 5.83 6.42 -8.26
CA LEU A 168 6.35 6.61 -6.90
C LEU A 168 5.42 5.91 -5.89
N CYS A 169 5.98 5.06 -5.02
CA CYS A 169 5.29 4.49 -3.87
C CYS A 169 5.72 5.24 -2.59
N SER A 170 4.81 5.93 -1.92
CA SER A 170 5.14 6.82 -0.78
C SER A 170 4.02 6.89 0.26
N PRO A 171 4.14 6.29 1.43
CA PRO A 171 5.21 5.37 1.90
C PRO A 171 5.39 4.12 1.05
N HIS A 172 6.62 3.60 1.01
CA HIS A 172 7.00 2.54 0.08
C HIS A 172 6.70 1.14 0.62
N ASN A 173 5.81 0.43 -0.03
CA ASN A 173 5.49 -0.97 0.21
C ASN A 173 6.26 -1.85 -0.80
N PRO A 174 7.05 -2.87 -0.38
CA PRO A 174 6.99 -3.54 0.93
C PRO A 174 8.03 -3.06 1.95
N VAL A 175 9.02 -2.27 1.57
CA VAL A 175 10.21 -2.01 2.38
C VAL A 175 9.99 -1.03 3.55
N GLY A 176 8.81 -0.43 3.66
CA GLY A 176 8.43 0.41 4.79
C GLY A 176 9.05 1.80 4.82
N ARG A 177 9.70 2.28 3.74
CA ARG A 177 10.32 3.61 3.70
C ARG A 177 9.28 4.75 3.67
N VAL A 178 9.58 5.81 4.42
CA VAL A 178 8.93 7.13 4.31
C VAL A 178 9.97 8.10 3.76
N TRP A 179 9.83 8.45 2.48
CA TRP A 179 10.83 9.25 1.78
C TRP A 179 11.01 10.62 2.41
N LYS A 180 12.26 11.01 2.65
CA LYS A 180 12.62 12.31 3.21
C LYS A 180 12.37 13.42 2.19
N LYS A 181 12.21 14.65 2.68
CA LYS A 181 11.98 15.82 1.83
C LYS A 181 12.99 15.95 0.70
N TRP A 182 14.27 15.82 1.00
CA TRP A 182 15.34 15.94 0.01
C TRP A 182 15.32 14.82 -1.05
N GLU A 183 14.89 13.60 -0.68
CA GLU A 183 14.74 12.47 -1.60
C GLU A 183 13.62 12.76 -2.61
N LEU A 184 12.46 13.21 -2.11
CA LEU A 184 11.32 13.58 -2.95
C LEU A 184 11.61 14.81 -3.83
N GLU A 185 12.33 15.81 -3.29
CA GLU A 185 12.76 16.98 -4.05
C GLU A 185 13.71 16.57 -5.18
N ARG A 186 14.66 15.68 -4.92
CA ARG A 186 15.59 15.18 -5.93
C ARG A 186 14.87 14.38 -7.04
N ILE A 187 13.91 13.52 -6.67
CA ILE A 187 13.03 12.85 -7.63
C ILE A 187 12.32 13.87 -8.52
N GLY A 188 11.67 14.85 -7.89
CA GLY A 188 10.90 15.88 -8.61
C GLY A 188 11.76 16.70 -9.56
N GLU A 189 12.96 17.09 -9.15
CA GLU A 189 13.92 17.85 -9.99
C GLU A 189 14.35 17.06 -11.22
N ILE A 190 14.70 15.78 -11.04
CA ILE A 190 15.09 14.91 -12.15
C ILE A 190 13.91 14.71 -13.10
N CYS A 191 12.72 14.41 -12.56
CA CYS A 191 11.52 14.22 -13.38
C CYS A 191 11.14 15.49 -14.18
N LEU A 192 11.20 16.66 -13.57
CA LEU A 192 10.95 17.93 -14.28
C LEU A 192 11.99 18.18 -15.37
N LYS A 193 13.27 17.99 -15.05
CA LYS A 193 14.39 18.19 -16.01
C LYS A 193 14.20 17.37 -17.29
N HIS A 194 13.66 16.17 -17.17
CA HIS A 194 13.51 15.24 -18.29
C HIS A 194 12.06 15.07 -18.79
N GLY A 195 11.13 15.87 -18.29
CA GLY A 195 9.72 15.86 -18.72
C GLY A 195 8.99 14.54 -18.36
N VAL A 196 9.36 13.92 -17.25
CA VAL A 196 8.73 12.69 -16.71
C VAL A 196 7.59 13.07 -15.77
N LEU A 197 6.39 12.55 -16.04
CA LEU A 197 5.23 12.72 -15.15
C LEU A 197 5.35 11.80 -13.94
N VAL A 198 5.11 12.32 -12.73
CA VAL A 198 5.11 11.53 -11.49
C VAL A 198 3.69 11.10 -11.14
N ILE A 199 3.46 9.80 -10.93
CA ILE A 199 2.26 9.28 -10.25
C ILE A 199 2.71 8.85 -8.86
N SER A 200 2.27 9.59 -7.84
CA SER A 200 2.58 9.28 -6.44
C SER A 200 1.43 8.49 -5.83
N ASP A 201 1.67 7.22 -5.53
CA ASP A 201 0.75 6.39 -4.75
C ASP A 201 1.01 6.63 -3.27
N GLU A 202 0.11 7.38 -2.64
CA GLU A 202 0.18 7.80 -1.25
C GLU A 202 -0.88 7.13 -0.38
N ILE A 203 -1.34 5.94 -0.79
CA ILE A 203 -2.42 5.20 -0.10
C ILE A 203 -2.08 4.81 1.35
N HIS A 204 -0.79 4.78 1.70
CA HIS A 204 -0.29 4.48 3.04
C HIS A 204 0.09 5.72 3.86
N SER A 205 -0.22 6.93 3.38
CA SER A 205 0.21 8.21 3.98
C SER A 205 -0.07 8.36 5.48
N ASP A 206 -1.18 7.82 5.98
CA ASP A 206 -1.59 7.92 7.38
C ASP A 206 -0.76 7.03 8.34
N PHE A 207 -0.02 6.07 7.80
CA PHE A 207 0.76 5.11 8.59
C PHE A 207 2.24 5.44 8.57
N THR A 208 2.66 6.28 9.49
CA THR A 208 4.07 6.56 9.79
C THR A 208 4.35 6.27 11.25
N TYR A 209 5.54 5.75 11.54
CA TYR A 209 6.01 5.51 12.90
C TYR A 209 6.67 6.76 13.49
N PRO A 210 6.84 6.85 14.84
CA PRO A 210 7.46 8.00 15.49
C PRO A 210 8.82 8.35 14.88
N GLY A 211 9.06 9.64 14.63
CA GLY A 211 10.28 10.14 13.97
C GLY A 211 10.17 10.27 12.46
N HIS A 212 9.09 9.77 11.83
CA HIS A 212 8.87 9.83 10.39
C HIS A 212 7.58 10.57 10.06
N THR A 213 7.62 11.39 9.03
CA THR A 213 6.47 12.20 8.59
C THR A 213 6.30 12.05 7.08
N HIS A 214 5.12 11.63 6.66
CA HIS A 214 4.76 11.62 5.24
C HIS A 214 4.62 13.03 4.70
N LEU A 215 5.16 13.25 3.52
CA LEU A 215 5.03 14.50 2.78
C LEU A 215 4.29 14.23 1.47
N VAL A 216 3.20 14.92 1.24
CA VAL A 216 2.48 14.84 -0.04
C VAL A 216 3.37 15.41 -1.14
N PHE A 217 3.66 14.63 -2.18
CA PHE A 217 4.60 15.04 -3.22
C PHE A 217 4.22 16.38 -3.88
N ALA A 218 2.93 16.60 -4.14
CA ALA A 218 2.42 17.86 -4.70
C ALA A 218 2.57 19.06 -3.78
N SER A 219 2.74 18.87 -2.46
CA SER A 219 2.87 19.97 -1.50
C SER A 219 4.26 20.57 -1.44
N LEU A 220 5.26 19.89 -1.99
CA LEU A 220 6.67 20.28 -1.86
C LEU A 220 7.02 21.54 -2.67
N ARG A 221 6.52 21.61 -3.92
CA ARG A 221 6.73 22.73 -4.84
C ARG A 221 5.57 22.84 -5.82
N LYS A 222 5.27 24.06 -6.27
CA LYS A 222 4.23 24.30 -7.27
C LYS A 222 4.52 23.57 -8.59
N GLU A 223 5.78 23.53 -9.00
CA GLU A 223 6.21 22.87 -10.24
C GLU A 223 5.97 21.35 -10.17
N PHE A 224 6.13 20.75 -8.99
CA PHE A 224 5.82 19.33 -8.77
C PHE A 224 4.32 19.08 -8.79
N ALA A 225 3.52 19.97 -8.18
CA ALA A 225 2.06 19.89 -8.25
C ALA A 225 1.54 19.94 -9.70
N GLU A 226 2.17 20.76 -10.57
CA GLU A 226 1.83 20.86 -11.99
C GLU A 226 2.30 19.63 -12.82
N ASN A 227 3.17 18.79 -12.29
CA ASN A 227 3.75 17.63 -12.96
C ASN A 227 3.51 16.31 -12.21
N CYS A 228 2.42 16.20 -11.47
CA CYS A 228 2.11 14.96 -10.75
C CYS A 228 0.62 14.61 -10.71
N ILE A 229 0.37 13.36 -10.35
CA ILE A 229 -0.94 12.80 -9.99
C ILE A 229 -0.78 12.17 -8.62
N ILE A 230 -1.56 12.62 -7.64
CA ILE A 230 -1.55 12.09 -6.28
C ILE A 230 -2.69 11.10 -6.15
N CYS A 231 -2.35 9.85 -5.84
CA CYS A 231 -3.30 8.75 -5.65
C CYS A 231 -3.47 8.45 -4.17
N THR A 232 -4.69 8.64 -3.66
CA THR A 232 -5.03 8.44 -2.26
C THR A 232 -6.32 7.63 -2.12
N ALA A 233 -6.54 7.00 -0.98
CA ALA A 233 -7.78 6.29 -0.70
C ALA A 233 -7.96 6.06 0.81
N PRO A 234 -9.21 5.96 1.32
CA PRO A 234 -9.48 5.57 2.70
C PRO A 234 -9.28 4.07 2.95
N SER A 235 -9.03 3.29 1.90
CA SER A 235 -9.03 1.83 1.93
C SER A 235 -8.00 1.22 2.87
N LYS A 236 -6.83 1.83 3.01
CA LYS A 236 -5.81 1.37 3.97
C LYS A 236 -6.01 2.02 5.33
N THR A 237 -6.30 3.30 5.37
CA THR A 237 -6.50 4.06 6.62
C THR A 237 -7.63 3.50 7.47
N PHE A 238 -8.77 3.18 6.85
CA PHE A 238 -9.99 2.78 7.55
C PHE A 238 -10.50 1.37 7.19
N ASN A 239 -9.65 0.54 6.58
CA ASN A 239 -10.02 -0.83 6.18
C ASN A 239 -11.25 -0.91 5.26
N LEU A 240 -11.30 -0.05 4.25
CA LEU A 240 -12.45 0.11 3.33
C LEU A 240 -12.17 -0.37 1.91
N ALA A 241 -11.16 -1.22 1.70
CA ALA A 241 -10.74 -1.65 0.36
C ALA A 241 -11.86 -2.29 -0.46
N GLY A 242 -12.73 -3.08 0.17
CA GLY A 242 -13.88 -3.73 -0.48
C GLY A 242 -14.95 -2.75 -0.99
N LEU A 243 -14.95 -1.50 -0.53
CA LEU A 243 -15.88 -0.47 -0.97
C LEU A 243 -15.40 0.30 -2.21
N GLN A 244 -14.20 0.06 -2.69
CA GLN A 244 -13.68 0.51 -3.97
C GLN A 244 -13.87 2.00 -4.25
N VAL A 245 -13.24 2.85 -3.44
CA VAL A 245 -13.18 4.30 -3.64
C VAL A 245 -11.75 4.79 -3.46
N SER A 246 -11.30 5.62 -4.38
CA SER A 246 -10.05 6.37 -4.24
C SER A 246 -10.23 7.82 -4.68
N ASN A 247 -9.42 8.68 -4.10
CA ASN A 247 -9.40 10.11 -4.31
C ASN A 247 -8.11 10.48 -5.02
N ILE A 248 -8.22 10.86 -6.29
CA ILE A 248 -7.08 11.20 -7.15
C ILE A 248 -7.05 12.70 -7.32
N PHE A 249 -5.97 13.33 -6.87
CA PHE A 249 -5.79 14.77 -7.00
C PHE A 249 -4.84 15.09 -8.13
N ILE A 250 -5.29 15.94 -9.05
CA ILE A 250 -4.52 16.38 -10.22
C ILE A 250 -4.65 17.90 -10.30
N PRO A 251 -3.69 18.67 -9.77
CA PRO A 251 -3.71 20.12 -9.79
C PRO A 251 -3.73 20.69 -11.20
N ASN A 252 -2.88 20.18 -12.08
CA ASN A 252 -2.79 20.63 -13.49
C ASN A 252 -4.08 20.32 -14.26
N LYS A 253 -4.68 21.34 -14.85
CA LYS A 253 -5.96 21.25 -15.57
C LYS A 253 -5.88 20.34 -16.81
N GLU A 254 -4.80 20.42 -17.57
CA GLU A 254 -4.65 19.63 -18.81
C GLU A 254 -4.44 18.16 -18.49
N LEU A 255 -3.57 17.84 -17.52
CA LEU A 255 -3.38 16.48 -17.04
C LEU A 255 -4.70 15.90 -16.53
N ARG A 256 -5.45 16.68 -15.76
CA ARG A 256 -6.75 16.26 -15.22
C ARG A 256 -7.78 15.97 -16.30
N GLN A 257 -7.84 16.79 -17.35
CA GLN A 257 -8.75 16.54 -18.47
C GLN A 257 -8.38 15.27 -19.25
N ARG A 258 -7.10 15.04 -19.51
CA ARG A 258 -6.60 13.82 -20.17
C ARG A 258 -6.88 12.60 -19.32
N PHE A 259 -6.64 12.67 -18.01
CA PHE A 259 -6.94 11.58 -17.07
C PHE A 259 -8.44 11.26 -17.05
N ARG A 260 -9.32 12.27 -16.91
CA ARG A 260 -10.78 12.08 -16.94
C ARG A 260 -11.24 11.42 -18.24
N LYS A 261 -10.67 11.82 -19.38
CA LYS A 261 -10.95 11.19 -20.67
C LYS A 261 -10.58 9.70 -20.69
N ALA A 262 -9.41 9.35 -20.17
CA ALA A 262 -8.97 7.95 -20.08
C ALA A 262 -9.86 7.12 -19.14
N VAL A 263 -10.30 7.68 -18.02
CA VAL A 263 -11.27 7.03 -17.12
C VAL A 263 -12.60 6.81 -17.85
N ALA A 264 -13.14 7.84 -18.52
CA ALA A 264 -14.39 7.74 -19.26
C ALA A 264 -14.36 6.67 -20.38
N GLN A 265 -13.19 6.48 -21.02
CA GLN A 265 -13.00 5.46 -22.06
C GLN A 265 -13.13 4.02 -21.54
N THR A 266 -13.02 3.80 -20.22
CA THR A 266 -13.27 2.48 -19.61
C THR A 266 -14.77 2.18 -19.42
N GLY A 267 -15.65 3.14 -19.67
CA GLY A 267 -17.07 3.06 -19.34
C GLY A 267 -17.39 3.30 -17.87
N TYR A 268 -16.37 3.53 -17.02
CA TYR A 268 -16.58 3.83 -15.60
C TYR A 268 -17.00 5.29 -15.42
N SER A 269 -18.13 5.52 -14.74
CA SER A 269 -18.70 6.86 -14.59
C SER A 269 -18.83 7.32 -13.14
N GLN A 270 -19.12 6.42 -12.21
CA GLN A 270 -19.48 6.79 -10.84
C GLN A 270 -18.98 5.75 -9.84
N VAL A 271 -18.48 6.21 -8.70
CA VAL A 271 -18.19 5.35 -7.56
C VAL A 271 -19.48 4.96 -6.86
N ASN A 272 -19.49 3.81 -6.19
CA ASN A 272 -20.67 3.28 -5.54
C ASN A 272 -21.08 4.10 -4.30
N LEU A 273 -22.39 4.08 -3.99
CA LEU A 273 -22.99 4.83 -2.90
C LEU A 273 -22.40 4.48 -1.54
N MET A 274 -22.19 3.19 -1.25
CA MET A 274 -21.64 2.74 0.03
C MET A 274 -20.22 3.28 0.23
N GLY A 275 -19.41 3.22 -0.81
CA GLY A 275 -18.06 3.76 -0.79
C GLY A 275 -18.01 5.28 -0.56
N LEU A 276 -18.91 6.04 -1.21
CA LEU A 276 -19.03 7.49 -0.98
C LEU A 276 -19.39 7.80 0.47
N ALA A 277 -20.42 7.13 0.99
CA ALA A 277 -20.91 7.35 2.35
C ALA A 277 -19.86 6.98 3.40
N ALA A 278 -19.20 5.82 3.24
CA ALA A 278 -18.15 5.36 4.14
C ALA A 278 -16.93 6.27 4.11
N THR A 279 -16.48 6.69 2.93
CA THR A 279 -15.32 7.60 2.78
C THR A 279 -15.57 8.93 3.46
N GLN A 280 -16.75 9.52 3.26
CA GLN A 280 -17.11 10.79 3.89
C GLN A 280 -17.13 10.64 5.41
N ALA A 281 -17.82 9.64 5.95
CA ALA A 281 -17.88 9.40 7.39
C ALA A 281 -16.49 9.13 8.00
N ALA A 282 -15.67 8.32 7.33
CA ALA A 282 -14.34 7.99 7.80
C ALA A 282 -13.44 9.23 7.96
N TYR A 283 -13.45 10.13 6.99
CA TYR A 283 -12.65 11.36 7.06
C TYR A 283 -13.27 12.44 7.97
N GLU A 284 -14.60 12.41 8.20
CA GLU A 284 -15.25 13.33 9.13
C GLU A 284 -15.07 12.93 10.60
N THR A 285 -15.02 11.63 10.91
CA THR A 285 -15.18 11.13 12.29
C THR A 285 -14.12 10.10 12.72
N GLY A 286 -13.33 9.55 11.80
CA GLY A 286 -12.47 8.39 12.07
C GLY A 286 -11.11 8.71 12.74
N GLU A 287 -10.86 9.95 13.14
CA GLU A 287 -9.55 10.37 13.64
C GLU A 287 -9.13 9.67 14.93
N GLU A 288 -10.05 9.59 15.90
CA GLU A 288 -9.78 8.95 17.19
C GLU A 288 -9.53 7.45 17.02
N TRP A 289 -10.35 6.79 16.18
CA TRP A 289 -10.15 5.39 15.82
C TRP A 289 -8.78 5.14 15.18
N LEU A 290 -8.37 6.01 14.24
CA LEU A 290 -7.05 5.89 13.59
C LEU A 290 -5.92 6.11 14.60
N ALA A 291 -6.05 7.06 15.51
CA ALA A 291 -5.03 7.33 16.52
C ALA A 291 -4.82 6.11 17.45
N GLU A 292 -5.92 5.51 17.94
CA GLU A 292 -5.85 4.28 18.75
C GLU A 292 -5.29 3.09 17.93
N LEU A 293 -5.73 2.92 16.67
CA LEU A 293 -5.20 1.90 15.76
C LEU A 293 -3.67 2.04 15.58
N LYS A 294 -3.17 3.25 15.34
CA LYS A 294 -1.72 3.49 15.19
C LYS A 294 -0.96 3.11 16.45
N GLY A 295 -1.51 3.41 17.62
CA GLY A 295 -0.95 2.96 18.90
C GLY A 295 -0.88 1.45 19.02
N TYR A 296 -1.96 0.76 18.64
CA TYR A 296 -2.03 -0.70 18.65
C TYR A 296 -1.04 -1.34 17.66
N LEU A 297 -0.94 -0.81 16.43
CA LEU A 297 0.03 -1.25 15.44
C LEU A 297 1.48 -1.02 15.89
N GLY A 298 1.75 0.08 16.58
CA GLY A 298 3.05 0.31 17.22
C GLY A 298 3.39 -0.78 18.24
N GLY A 299 2.41 -1.20 19.05
CA GLY A 299 2.54 -2.32 19.98
C GLY A 299 2.76 -3.68 19.30
N ASN A 300 2.13 -3.90 18.14
CA ASN A 300 2.35 -5.09 17.32
C ASN A 300 3.76 -5.10 16.68
N LEU A 301 4.23 -3.96 16.18
CA LEU A 301 5.59 -3.81 15.64
C LEU A 301 6.63 -4.14 16.72
N GLU A 302 6.48 -3.57 17.91
CA GLU A 302 7.40 -3.81 19.01
C GLU A 302 7.41 -5.28 19.44
N PHE A 303 6.23 -5.92 19.43
CA PHE A 303 6.12 -7.35 19.71
C PHE A 303 6.88 -8.19 18.66
N VAL A 304 6.73 -7.90 17.35
CA VAL A 304 7.47 -8.60 16.29
C VAL A 304 8.97 -8.38 16.45
N ARG A 305 9.41 -7.14 16.67
CA ARG A 305 10.83 -6.79 16.85
C ARG A 305 11.47 -7.57 17.98
N THR A 306 10.84 -7.56 19.14
CA THR A 306 11.31 -8.28 20.34
C THR A 306 11.33 -9.79 20.09
N PHE A 307 10.24 -10.34 19.54
CA PHE A 307 10.14 -11.77 19.29
C PHE A 307 11.22 -12.27 18.32
N LEU A 308 11.42 -11.58 17.20
CA LEU A 308 12.48 -11.96 16.24
C LEU A 308 13.86 -11.83 16.87
N GLY A 309 14.14 -10.73 17.54
CA GLY A 309 15.45 -10.51 18.17
C GLY A 309 15.83 -11.56 19.22
N GLU A 310 14.86 -12.00 20.02
CA GLU A 310 15.10 -12.96 21.10
C GLU A 310 14.99 -14.43 20.66
N ARG A 311 14.11 -14.73 19.71
CA ARG A 311 13.70 -16.11 19.43
C ARG A 311 14.03 -16.58 18.02
N LEU A 312 14.16 -15.69 17.06
CA LEU A 312 14.47 -16.00 15.65
C LEU A 312 15.49 -14.98 15.09
N PRO A 313 16.68 -14.85 15.69
CA PRO A 313 17.65 -13.84 15.31
C PRO A 313 18.18 -13.99 13.87
N GLU A 314 17.94 -15.15 13.22
CA GLU A 314 18.27 -15.40 11.82
C GLU A 314 17.31 -14.71 10.85
N ILE A 315 16.12 -14.30 11.31
CA ILE A 315 15.15 -13.55 10.52
C ILE A 315 15.26 -12.09 10.93
N LYS A 316 15.69 -11.23 10.00
CA LYS A 316 15.89 -9.82 10.30
C LYS A 316 14.66 -9.00 9.89
N LEU A 317 14.22 -8.13 10.77
CA LEU A 317 13.25 -7.11 10.44
C LEU A 317 13.96 -5.96 9.71
N THR A 318 13.51 -5.64 8.48
CA THR A 318 13.81 -4.32 7.91
C THR A 318 13.01 -3.30 8.70
N GLU A 319 13.70 -2.38 9.37
CA GLU A 319 13.04 -1.44 10.27
C GLU A 319 12.09 -0.52 9.50
N PRO A 320 10.76 -0.58 9.75
CA PRO A 320 9.81 0.19 9.00
C PRO A 320 9.74 1.64 9.51
N GLU A 321 9.71 2.59 8.59
CA GLU A 321 9.41 3.99 8.84
C GLU A 321 7.90 4.28 8.72
N GLY A 322 7.19 3.42 7.97
CA GLY A 322 5.74 3.52 7.76
C GLY A 322 5.11 2.21 7.31
N THR A 323 3.81 2.24 7.08
CA THR A 323 2.93 1.13 6.77
C THR A 323 2.69 0.18 7.96
N TYR A 324 1.78 -0.78 7.80
CA TYR A 324 1.58 -1.90 8.73
C TYR A 324 1.98 -3.25 8.10
N LEU A 325 2.84 -3.16 7.08
CA LEU A 325 3.37 -4.29 6.34
C LEU A 325 4.86 -4.35 6.64
N LEU A 326 5.29 -5.43 7.28
CA LEU A 326 6.68 -5.59 7.66
C LEU A 326 7.42 -6.44 6.65
N TRP A 327 8.67 -6.07 6.37
CA TRP A 327 9.55 -6.73 5.44
C TRP A 327 10.61 -7.52 6.20
N LEU A 328 10.53 -8.85 6.10
CA LEU A 328 11.35 -9.78 6.87
C LEU A 328 12.40 -10.43 5.96
N ASP A 329 13.66 -10.34 6.35
CA ASP A 329 14.80 -10.94 5.66
C ASP A 329 15.07 -12.36 6.20
N PHE A 330 14.82 -13.36 5.35
CA PHE A 330 15.03 -14.78 5.64
C PHE A 330 16.35 -15.32 5.09
N ARG A 331 17.18 -14.48 4.44
CA ARG A 331 18.38 -14.93 3.71
C ARG A 331 19.40 -15.66 4.59
N GLN A 332 19.49 -15.31 5.88
CA GLN A 332 20.38 -16.00 6.83
C GLN A 332 19.97 -17.45 7.11
N LEU A 333 18.74 -17.84 6.78
CA LEU A 333 18.33 -19.24 6.87
C LEU A 333 18.90 -20.12 5.75
N GLY A 334 19.48 -19.55 4.71
CA GLY A 334 20.10 -20.26 3.58
C GLY A 334 19.12 -21.12 2.77
N LEU A 335 17.82 -20.76 2.75
CA LEU A 335 16.78 -21.51 2.07
C LEU A 335 16.58 -21.03 0.62
N THR A 336 16.32 -21.96 -0.28
CA THR A 336 15.77 -21.65 -1.60
C THR A 336 14.34 -21.09 -1.46
N GLU A 337 13.78 -20.58 -2.55
CA GLU A 337 12.39 -20.10 -2.60
C GLU A 337 11.40 -21.24 -2.25
N GLU A 338 11.61 -22.42 -2.82
CA GLU A 338 10.77 -23.59 -2.62
C GLU A 338 10.86 -24.11 -1.16
N GLU A 339 12.05 -24.15 -0.59
CA GLU A 339 12.25 -24.56 0.81
C GLU A 339 11.63 -23.57 1.80
N ARG A 340 11.70 -22.26 1.50
CA ARG A 340 11.07 -21.21 2.31
C ARG A 340 9.55 -21.29 2.22
N GLU A 341 9.00 -21.49 1.03
CA GLU A 341 7.58 -21.73 0.82
C GLU A 341 7.09 -22.97 1.58
N GLU A 342 7.86 -24.08 1.55
CA GLU A 342 7.54 -25.27 2.30
C GLU A 342 7.58 -25.02 3.82
N LEU A 343 8.60 -24.32 4.30
CA LEU A 343 8.72 -23.93 5.70
C LEU A 343 7.51 -23.13 6.17
N LEU A 344 7.14 -22.10 5.41
CA LEU A 344 6.06 -21.18 5.78
C LEU A 344 4.68 -21.85 5.66
N VAL A 345 4.38 -22.42 4.50
CA VAL A 345 3.03 -22.88 4.20
C VAL A 345 2.74 -24.27 4.77
N LYS A 346 3.68 -25.22 4.62
CA LYS A 346 3.41 -26.59 5.05
C LYS A 346 3.74 -26.84 6.53
N LYS A 347 4.87 -26.30 7.03
CA LYS A 347 5.30 -26.53 8.41
C LYS A 347 4.72 -25.49 9.37
N ALA A 348 4.96 -24.20 9.11
CA ALA A 348 4.45 -23.13 9.96
C ALA A 348 2.96 -22.84 9.77
N LYS A 349 2.31 -23.38 8.74
CA LYS A 349 0.90 -23.07 8.40
C LYS A 349 0.63 -21.57 8.29
N LEU A 350 1.58 -20.82 7.72
CA LEU A 350 1.48 -19.39 7.49
C LEU A 350 1.39 -19.09 6.00
N TRP A 351 0.60 -18.09 5.66
CA TRP A 351 0.56 -17.55 4.32
C TRP A 351 0.97 -16.07 4.36
N LEU A 352 2.20 -15.82 3.98
CA LEU A 352 2.81 -14.50 3.81
C LEU A 352 2.89 -14.17 2.31
N ASP A 353 3.27 -12.94 1.96
CA ASP A 353 3.62 -12.62 0.58
C ASP A 353 5.13 -12.85 0.37
N SER A 354 5.47 -13.79 -0.53
CA SER A 354 6.85 -13.99 -0.92
C SER A 354 7.45 -12.73 -1.51
N GLY A 355 8.66 -12.40 -1.10
CA GLY A 355 9.37 -11.24 -1.57
C GLY A 355 9.63 -11.23 -3.07
N ALA A 356 9.76 -12.40 -3.68
CA ALA A 356 9.99 -12.53 -5.13
C ALA A 356 8.89 -11.88 -5.97
N ILE A 357 7.63 -11.83 -5.51
CA ILE A 357 6.53 -11.19 -6.25
C ILE A 357 6.69 -9.67 -6.35
N PHE A 358 7.47 -9.04 -5.46
CA PHE A 358 7.71 -7.60 -5.46
C PHE A 358 8.80 -7.16 -6.45
N GLY A 359 9.40 -8.13 -7.15
CA GLY A 359 10.41 -7.91 -8.18
C GLY A 359 11.83 -7.93 -7.64
N ALA A 360 12.76 -7.40 -8.42
CA ALA A 360 14.19 -7.47 -8.15
C ALA A 360 14.54 -6.98 -6.73
N GLY A 361 15.37 -7.74 -6.01
CA GLY A 361 15.76 -7.46 -4.63
C GLY A 361 14.74 -7.91 -3.58
N GLY A 362 13.68 -8.62 -4.00
CA GLY A 362 12.71 -9.23 -3.09
C GLY A 362 13.03 -10.69 -2.73
N GLU A 363 13.95 -11.32 -3.45
CA GLU A 363 14.32 -12.72 -3.24
C GLU A 363 14.90 -12.91 -1.82
N GLY A 364 14.42 -13.93 -1.12
CA GLY A 364 14.83 -14.22 0.25
C GLY A 364 14.09 -13.43 1.33
N PHE A 365 13.16 -12.57 0.94
CA PHE A 365 12.31 -11.81 1.86
C PHE A 365 10.88 -12.33 1.90
N GLU A 366 10.16 -11.95 2.97
CA GLU A 366 8.72 -12.16 3.12
C GLU A 366 8.05 -10.90 3.68
N ARG A 367 6.86 -10.58 3.19
CA ARG A 367 6.06 -9.48 3.73
C ARG A 367 4.96 -10.01 4.64
N ILE A 368 4.92 -9.53 5.89
CA ILE A 368 3.87 -9.84 6.86
C ILE A 368 3.00 -8.62 7.16
N ASN A 369 1.69 -8.82 7.20
CA ASN A 369 0.72 -7.82 7.64
C ASN A 369 0.50 -7.95 9.16
N ILE A 370 0.78 -6.89 9.92
CA ILE A 370 0.60 -6.85 11.37
C ILE A 370 -0.71 -6.17 11.82
N ALA A 371 -1.58 -5.78 10.88
CA ALA A 371 -2.89 -5.20 11.20
C ALA A 371 -3.91 -6.31 11.54
N CYS A 372 -3.62 -7.03 12.61
CA CYS A 372 -4.43 -8.09 13.19
C CYS A 372 -4.35 -8.07 14.72
N PRO A 373 -5.28 -8.74 15.45
CA PRO A 373 -5.19 -8.89 16.90
C PRO A 373 -3.84 -9.47 17.34
N LYS A 374 -3.31 -8.99 18.46
CA LYS A 374 -2.01 -9.41 18.99
C LYS A 374 -1.94 -10.92 19.25
N SER A 375 -3.08 -11.53 19.61
CA SER A 375 -3.20 -12.99 19.75
C SER A 375 -2.93 -13.74 18.45
N THR A 376 -3.46 -13.25 17.32
CA THR A 376 -3.21 -13.78 15.97
C THR A 376 -1.74 -13.68 15.59
N LEU A 377 -1.13 -12.52 15.84
CA LEU A 377 0.29 -12.29 15.56
C LEU A 377 1.19 -13.18 16.43
N ARG A 378 0.86 -13.37 17.71
CA ARG A 378 1.56 -14.29 18.62
C ARG A 378 1.46 -15.73 18.12
N GLN A 379 0.30 -16.16 17.67
CA GLN A 379 0.10 -17.49 17.09
C GLN A 379 1.01 -17.63 15.85
N ALA A 380 0.99 -16.69 14.93
CA ALA A 380 1.79 -16.73 13.71
C ALA A 380 3.30 -16.85 13.99
N LEU A 381 3.82 -16.00 14.88
CA LEU A 381 5.25 -16.03 15.21
C LEU A 381 5.63 -17.29 15.98
N GLY A 382 4.75 -17.83 16.84
CA GLY A 382 4.98 -19.11 17.51
C GLY A 382 5.02 -20.28 16.54
N GLN A 383 4.13 -20.31 15.55
CA GLN A 383 4.15 -21.31 14.47
C GLN A 383 5.44 -21.21 13.63
N LEU A 384 5.86 -19.97 13.30
CA LEU A 384 7.12 -19.74 12.58
C LEU A 384 8.32 -20.26 13.38
N GLU A 385 8.39 -19.94 14.67
CA GLU A 385 9.48 -20.39 15.54
C GLU A 385 9.55 -21.92 15.60
N ALA A 386 8.43 -22.61 15.82
CA ALA A 386 8.38 -24.06 15.85
C ALA A 386 8.92 -24.66 14.54
N ALA A 387 8.45 -24.14 13.39
CA ALA A 387 8.88 -24.64 12.08
C ALA A 387 10.37 -24.39 11.79
N VAL A 388 10.92 -23.24 12.21
CA VAL A 388 12.34 -22.93 12.04
C VAL A 388 13.22 -23.82 12.91
N ARG A 389 12.82 -24.10 14.17
CA ARG A 389 13.58 -24.96 15.12
C ARG A 389 13.53 -26.42 14.80
N GLU A 390 12.46 -26.92 14.15
CA GLU A 390 12.35 -28.31 13.69
C GLU A 390 13.21 -28.61 12.44
N ARG A 391 13.87 -27.60 11.87
CA ARG A 391 14.80 -27.84 10.75
C ARG A 391 15.99 -28.67 11.19
N PRO A 392 16.41 -29.66 10.38
CA PRO A 392 17.73 -30.29 10.59
C PRO A 392 18.79 -29.19 10.55
N LEU A 393 19.67 -29.15 11.54
CA LEU A 393 20.86 -28.29 11.47
C LEU A 393 21.59 -28.66 10.18
N ALA A 394 21.88 -27.63 9.35
CA ALA A 394 22.79 -27.84 8.21
C ALA A 394 24.08 -28.43 8.81
N ILE A 395 24.38 -29.68 8.48
CA ILE A 395 25.67 -30.29 8.83
C ILE A 395 26.68 -29.52 8.00
N ASP A 396 27.48 -28.67 8.65
CA ASP A 396 28.62 -28.02 8.04
C ASP A 396 29.50 -29.13 7.40
N ASN A 397 29.47 -29.21 6.08
CA ASN A 397 30.39 -30.06 5.31
C ASN A 397 31.64 -29.27 4.90
#